data_42ae5823f05fa6039d63c4483d1d1eed
#
_entry.id   42ae5823f05fa6039d63c4483d1d1eed
#
_cell.length_a   1.000
_cell.length_b   1.000
_cell.length_c   1.000
_cell.angle_alpha   90.00
_cell.angle_beta   90.00
_cell.angle_gamma   90.00
#
_symmetry.space_group_name_H-M   'P 1'
#
loop_
_entity.id
_entity.type
_entity.pdbx_description
1 polymer ?
#
loop_
_entity_poly.entity_id
_entity_poly.type
_entity_poly.pdbx_seq_one_letter_code
_entity_poly.pdbx_strand_id
1 'polypeptide(L)'
;MQDAFSRMELLVGNTGVKKLSRAKIAVFGLGGAGSQVAESLARCGVGSLTLIDHEKITLTNIGSQVLALHSTLGMSKVEAAKKRIRDIDENILVHTYETFYNEETAGMFELRSFDYIVDTMGTLSSKLLLISRAREGRVPVISCLDIGDKIDPSRLEVADISRTTACPAARIIKKELRKQGIRKLKVLYSREQPAKEKLFRRRRTMVKKPAKGNISFVTGTAGYLLAGEVVRDILSAGNVSHS
;
A
#
# COMPACT_ATOMS: atom_id res chain seq x y z
N MET A 1 1.60 -15.71 30.13
CA MET A 1 0.76 -15.82 28.93
C MET A 1 1.65 -15.52 27.73
N GLN A 2 1.65 -16.36 26.69
CA GLN A 2 2.36 -16.04 25.45
C GLN A 2 1.52 -14.97 24.74
N ASP A 3 2.11 -13.77 24.57
CA ASP A 3 1.56 -12.71 23.75
C ASP A 3 1.69 -13.07 22.26
N ALA A 4 0.71 -12.71 21.43
CA ALA A 4 0.71 -12.95 19.99
C ALA A 4 1.98 -12.40 19.29
N PHE A 5 2.59 -11.35 19.83
CA PHE A 5 3.77 -10.67 19.29
C PHE A 5 5.09 -11.04 19.96
N SER A 6 5.11 -12.02 20.89
CA SER A 6 6.30 -12.41 21.65
C SER A 6 7.49 -12.81 20.76
N ARG A 7 7.25 -13.45 19.62
CA ARG A 7 8.33 -13.80 18.67
C ARG A 7 8.86 -12.57 17.92
N MET A 8 8.01 -11.60 17.64
CA MET A 8 8.43 -10.34 17.03
C MET A 8 9.21 -9.50 18.03
N GLU A 9 8.85 -9.53 19.32
CA GLU A 9 9.57 -8.84 20.38
C GLU A 9 11.04 -9.28 20.48
N LEU A 10 11.36 -10.55 20.21
CA LEU A 10 12.74 -11.04 20.15
C LEU A 10 13.58 -10.35 19.06
N LEU A 11 12.95 -9.84 18.00
CA LEU A 11 13.61 -9.15 16.90
C LEU A 11 13.70 -7.64 17.09
N VAL A 12 12.63 -7.03 17.60
CA VAL A 12 12.52 -5.56 17.67
C VAL A 12 12.59 -5.00 19.09
N GLY A 13 12.61 -5.86 20.10
CA GLY A 13 12.60 -5.53 21.52
C GLY A 13 11.26 -4.97 21.99
N ASN A 14 11.06 -4.90 23.30
CA ASN A 14 9.85 -4.35 23.94
C ASN A 14 9.57 -2.89 23.51
N THR A 15 10.60 -2.09 23.34
CA THR A 15 10.49 -0.70 22.86
C THR A 15 9.95 -0.65 21.44
N GLY A 16 10.38 -1.57 20.56
CA GLY A 16 9.87 -1.67 19.18
C GLY A 16 8.40 -2.06 19.15
N VAL A 17 8.01 -3.06 19.94
CA VAL A 17 6.59 -3.47 20.07
C VAL A 17 5.75 -2.29 20.54
N LYS A 18 6.18 -1.55 21.57
CA LYS A 18 5.48 -0.36 22.07
C LYS A 18 5.40 0.77 21.05
N LYS A 19 6.43 0.97 20.19
CA LYS A 19 6.35 1.96 19.11
C LYS A 19 5.28 1.57 18.10
N LEU A 20 5.26 0.31 17.67
CA LEU A 20 4.28 -0.18 16.71
C LEU A 20 2.85 -0.14 17.27
N SER A 21 2.64 -0.54 18.52
CA SER A 21 1.32 -0.52 19.15
C SER A 21 0.73 0.88 19.35
N ARG A 22 1.49 1.93 19.19
CA ARG A 22 1.04 3.32 19.22
C ARG A 22 0.90 3.93 17.83
N ALA A 23 1.45 3.29 16.81
CA ALA A 23 1.48 3.82 15.46
C ALA A 23 0.08 3.87 14.83
N LYS A 24 -0.19 4.97 14.12
CA LYS A 24 -1.43 5.22 13.37
C LYS A 24 -1.10 5.27 11.89
N ILE A 25 -1.53 4.27 11.15
CA ILE A 25 -1.18 4.13 9.73
C ILE A 25 -2.44 4.20 8.88
N ALA A 26 -2.41 4.99 7.80
CA ALA A 26 -3.45 5.00 6.80
C ALA A 26 -3.02 4.22 5.54
N VAL A 27 -3.91 3.36 5.05
CA VAL A 27 -3.73 2.60 3.81
C VAL A 27 -4.79 3.02 2.80
N PHE A 28 -4.35 3.70 1.74
CA PHE A 28 -5.19 4.14 0.64
C PHE A 28 -5.13 3.13 -0.50
N GLY A 29 -6.26 2.47 -0.76
CA GLY A 29 -6.41 1.37 -1.72
C GLY A 29 -6.19 0.00 -1.06
N LEU A 30 -7.15 -0.91 -1.21
CA LEU A 30 -7.11 -2.29 -0.70
C LEU A 30 -7.14 -3.31 -1.84
N GLY A 31 -6.41 -3.02 -2.92
CA GLY A 31 -6.14 -3.98 -3.98
C GLY A 31 -5.18 -5.10 -3.54
N GLY A 32 -4.52 -5.77 -4.48
CA GLY A 32 -3.63 -6.90 -4.15
C GLY A 32 -2.49 -6.53 -3.20
N ALA A 33 -1.81 -5.39 -3.40
CA ALA A 33 -0.77 -4.94 -2.49
C ALA A 33 -1.33 -4.35 -1.19
N GLY A 34 -2.33 -3.46 -1.29
CA GLY A 34 -2.85 -2.74 -0.12
C GLY A 34 -3.55 -3.64 0.90
N SER A 35 -4.29 -4.66 0.45
CA SER A 35 -4.88 -5.65 1.35
C SER A 35 -3.81 -6.44 2.11
N GLN A 36 -2.71 -6.79 1.43
CA GLN A 36 -1.59 -7.47 2.06
C GLN A 36 -0.81 -6.56 3.01
N VAL A 37 -0.68 -5.26 2.70
CA VAL A 37 -0.12 -4.26 3.62
C VAL A 37 -0.92 -4.21 4.91
N ALA A 38 -2.26 -4.06 4.81
CA ALA A 38 -3.13 -3.96 5.97
C ALA A 38 -3.02 -5.19 6.88
N GLU A 39 -3.03 -6.39 6.29
CA GLU A 39 -2.83 -7.63 7.05
C GLU A 39 -1.44 -7.71 7.70
N SER A 40 -0.40 -7.37 6.95
CA SER A 40 0.98 -7.46 7.47
C SER A 40 1.23 -6.48 8.61
N LEU A 41 0.69 -5.26 8.52
CA LEU A 41 0.79 -4.27 9.59
C LEU A 41 0.01 -4.71 10.84
N ALA A 42 -1.17 -5.31 10.68
CA ALA A 42 -1.91 -5.90 11.79
C ALA A 42 -1.08 -6.99 12.48
N ARG A 43 -0.47 -7.89 11.72
CA ARG A 43 0.43 -8.96 12.25
C ARG A 43 1.72 -8.44 12.88
N CYS A 44 2.05 -7.17 12.65
CA CYS A 44 3.14 -6.47 13.32
C CYS A 44 2.68 -5.66 14.54
N GLY A 45 1.43 -5.82 15.00
CA GLY A 45 0.92 -5.18 16.20
C GLY A 45 0.80 -3.66 16.10
N VAL A 46 0.48 -3.13 14.89
CA VAL A 46 0.22 -1.71 14.70
C VAL A 46 -1.07 -1.32 15.43
N GLY A 47 -1.03 -0.26 16.25
CA GLY A 47 -2.14 0.09 17.13
C GLY A 47 -3.38 0.64 16.42
N SER A 48 -3.22 1.32 15.28
CA SER A 48 -4.37 1.86 14.54
C SER A 48 -4.16 1.79 13.04
N LEU A 49 -5.18 1.31 12.34
CA LEU A 49 -5.24 1.23 10.88
C LEU A 49 -6.46 1.99 10.36
N THR A 50 -6.22 2.95 9.48
CA THR A 50 -7.29 3.62 8.72
C THR A 50 -7.25 3.09 7.30
N LEU A 51 -8.34 2.47 6.85
CA LEU A 51 -8.46 1.77 5.59
C LEU A 51 -9.41 2.51 4.66
N ILE A 52 -8.93 2.85 3.47
CA ILE A 52 -9.68 3.63 2.48
C ILE A 52 -9.73 2.89 1.15
N ASP A 53 -10.91 2.50 0.70
CA ASP A 53 -11.16 1.90 -0.60
C ASP A 53 -12.67 2.01 -0.92
N HIS A 54 -13.04 2.23 -2.17
CA HIS A 54 -14.42 2.38 -2.60
C HIS A 54 -15.01 1.14 -3.25
N GLU A 55 -14.20 0.12 -3.48
CA GLU A 55 -14.61 -1.05 -4.24
C GLU A 55 -15.17 -2.16 -3.35
N LYS A 56 -16.03 -2.97 -3.97
CA LYS A 56 -16.47 -4.26 -3.43
C LYS A 56 -15.63 -5.39 -4.01
N ILE A 57 -15.57 -6.49 -3.26
CA ILE A 57 -14.85 -7.69 -3.67
C ILE A 57 -15.60 -8.37 -4.82
N THR A 58 -14.89 -8.63 -5.91
CA THR A 58 -15.41 -9.31 -7.09
C THR A 58 -14.69 -10.63 -7.34
N LEU A 59 -15.28 -11.51 -8.14
CA LEU A 59 -14.71 -12.82 -8.46
C LEU A 59 -13.29 -12.72 -9.05
N THR A 60 -13.02 -11.70 -9.86
CA THR A 60 -11.70 -11.47 -10.48
C THR A 60 -10.63 -11.09 -9.48
N ASN A 61 -10.99 -10.68 -8.26
CA ASN A 61 -10.03 -10.34 -7.20
C ASN A 61 -9.41 -11.56 -6.52
N ILE A 62 -10.07 -12.74 -6.59
CA ILE A 62 -9.64 -13.97 -5.89
C ILE A 62 -8.20 -14.35 -6.28
N GLY A 63 -7.83 -14.19 -7.53
CA GLY A 63 -6.49 -14.56 -8.00
C GLY A 63 -5.33 -13.67 -7.51
N SER A 64 -5.60 -12.55 -6.84
CA SER A 64 -4.54 -11.57 -6.51
C SER A 64 -4.71 -10.80 -5.21
N GLN A 65 -5.85 -10.90 -4.52
CA GLN A 65 -6.15 -10.12 -3.31
C GLN A 65 -6.47 -11.04 -2.14
N VAL A 66 -5.77 -10.88 -1.04
CA VAL A 66 -5.92 -11.74 0.15
C VAL A 66 -7.30 -11.64 0.82
N LEU A 67 -8.01 -10.53 0.62
CA LEU A 67 -9.37 -10.33 1.14
C LEU A 67 -10.44 -11.04 0.32
N ALA A 68 -10.11 -11.42 -0.93
CA ALA A 68 -11.07 -11.97 -1.86
C ALA A 68 -11.17 -13.49 -1.70
N LEU A 69 -12.28 -13.92 -1.12
CA LEU A 69 -12.68 -15.31 -0.92
C LEU A 69 -14.11 -15.46 -1.44
N HIS A 70 -14.56 -16.68 -1.73
CA HIS A 70 -15.96 -16.95 -2.07
C HIS A 70 -16.93 -16.41 -0.99
N SER A 71 -16.54 -16.50 0.29
CA SER A 71 -17.32 -16.02 1.43
C SER A 71 -17.35 -14.49 1.58
N THR A 72 -16.48 -13.76 0.88
CA THR A 72 -16.40 -12.29 0.96
C THR A 72 -16.87 -11.59 -0.33
N LEU A 73 -17.29 -12.34 -1.36
CA LEU A 73 -17.79 -11.74 -2.60
C LEU A 73 -18.95 -10.78 -2.33
N GLY A 74 -18.89 -9.60 -2.96
CA GLY A 74 -19.87 -8.52 -2.79
C GLY A 74 -19.69 -7.68 -1.53
N MET A 75 -18.85 -8.08 -0.56
CA MET A 75 -18.52 -7.23 0.60
C MET A 75 -17.68 -6.04 0.16
N SER A 76 -17.83 -4.93 0.88
CA SER A 76 -16.89 -3.82 0.81
C SER A 76 -15.48 -4.30 1.21
N LYS A 77 -14.45 -3.87 0.46
CA LYS A 77 -13.06 -4.25 0.76
C LYS A 77 -12.62 -3.77 2.15
N VAL A 78 -13.04 -2.58 2.55
CA VAL A 78 -12.69 -2.03 3.86
C VAL A 78 -13.31 -2.82 5.00
N GLU A 79 -14.57 -3.28 4.86
CA GLU A 79 -15.22 -4.09 5.88
C GLU A 79 -14.67 -5.52 5.95
N ALA A 80 -14.36 -6.13 4.81
CA ALA A 80 -13.68 -7.42 4.78
C ALA A 80 -12.31 -7.35 5.46
N ALA A 81 -11.54 -6.29 5.20
CA ALA A 81 -10.26 -6.05 5.84
C ALA A 81 -10.41 -5.83 7.35
N LYS A 82 -11.36 -5.01 7.79
CA LYS A 82 -11.65 -4.77 9.21
C LYS A 82 -11.97 -6.05 9.96
N LYS A 83 -12.85 -6.88 9.39
CA LYS A 83 -13.19 -8.19 9.98
C LYS A 83 -11.95 -9.06 10.14
N ARG A 84 -11.12 -9.15 9.10
CA ARG A 84 -9.90 -9.95 9.10
C ARG A 84 -8.85 -9.43 10.08
N ILE A 85 -8.67 -8.12 10.19
CA ILE A 85 -7.73 -7.50 11.13
C ILE A 85 -8.16 -7.77 12.57
N ARG A 86 -9.44 -7.64 12.88
CA ARG A 86 -9.97 -7.95 14.22
C ARG A 86 -9.82 -9.41 14.62
N ASP A 87 -9.82 -10.32 13.64
CA ASP A 87 -9.56 -11.74 13.87
C ASP A 87 -8.07 -12.04 14.09
N ILE A 88 -7.18 -11.14 13.66
CA ILE A 88 -5.74 -11.18 13.95
C ILE A 88 -5.44 -10.62 15.34
N ASP A 89 -5.99 -9.43 15.64
CA ASP A 89 -5.88 -8.77 16.94
C ASP A 89 -7.06 -7.81 17.17
N GLU A 90 -7.88 -8.11 18.16
CA GLU A 90 -9.07 -7.31 18.50
C GLU A 90 -8.75 -5.92 19.06
N ASN A 91 -7.52 -5.72 19.56
CA ASN A 91 -7.07 -4.46 20.15
C ASN A 91 -6.72 -3.39 19.11
N ILE A 92 -6.53 -3.78 17.84
CA ILE A 92 -6.24 -2.82 16.78
C ILE A 92 -7.45 -1.94 16.49
N LEU A 93 -7.26 -0.64 16.58
CA LEU A 93 -8.30 0.34 16.20
C LEU A 93 -8.38 0.41 14.67
N VAL A 94 -9.49 -0.09 14.10
CA VAL A 94 -9.70 -0.10 12.65
C VAL A 94 -10.79 0.88 12.25
N HIS A 95 -10.39 1.94 11.54
CA HIS A 95 -11.29 2.91 10.92
C HIS A 95 -11.43 2.59 9.42
N THR A 96 -12.66 2.57 8.93
CA THR A 96 -12.97 2.22 7.54
C THR A 96 -13.68 3.35 6.83
N TYR A 97 -13.25 3.64 5.59
CA TYR A 97 -13.87 4.61 4.71
C TYR A 97 -14.13 3.97 3.34
N GLU A 98 -15.40 3.62 3.08
CA GLU A 98 -15.82 3.12 1.76
C GLU A 98 -16.00 4.32 0.82
N THR A 99 -14.90 4.90 0.37
CA THR A 99 -14.92 6.09 -0.48
C THR A 99 -13.77 6.11 -1.48
N PHE A 100 -14.00 6.77 -2.61
CA PHE A 100 -12.95 7.08 -3.58
C PHE A 100 -12.21 8.33 -3.12
N TYR A 101 -10.87 8.29 -3.12
CA TYR A 101 -10.04 9.43 -2.73
C TYR A 101 -9.83 10.38 -3.90
N ASN A 102 -10.41 11.57 -3.84
CA ASN A 102 -10.31 12.65 -4.82
C ASN A 102 -10.37 14.03 -4.11
N GLU A 103 -10.43 15.11 -4.87
CA GLU A 103 -10.49 16.46 -4.32
C GLU A 103 -11.71 16.71 -3.43
N GLU A 104 -12.86 16.10 -3.75
CA GLU A 104 -14.11 16.26 -3.01
C GLU A 104 -14.06 15.55 -1.65
N THR A 105 -13.43 14.38 -1.60
CA THR A 105 -13.36 13.55 -0.38
C THR A 105 -12.08 13.74 0.42
N ALA A 106 -11.06 14.36 -0.16
CA ALA A 106 -9.77 14.53 0.50
C ALA A 106 -9.85 15.31 1.82
N GLY A 107 -10.84 16.22 1.95
CA GLY A 107 -11.09 16.97 3.19
C GLY A 107 -11.56 16.12 4.37
N MET A 108 -12.05 14.90 4.13
CA MET A 108 -12.47 13.97 5.19
C MET A 108 -11.28 13.42 6.01
N PHE A 109 -10.05 13.59 5.53
CA PHE A 109 -8.86 12.99 6.12
C PHE A 109 -7.91 14.06 6.64
N GLU A 110 -7.75 14.10 7.98
CA GLU A 110 -6.69 14.88 8.62
C GLU A 110 -5.38 14.06 8.55
N LEU A 111 -4.64 14.25 7.44
CA LEU A 111 -3.45 13.44 7.17
C LEU A 111 -2.37 13.56 8.26
N ARG A 112 -2.28 14.73 8.94
CA ARG A 112 -1.31 14.96 10.02
C ARG A 112 -1.55 14.11 11.27
N SER A 113 -2.73 13.48 11.37
CA SER A 113 -3.05 12.56 12.47
C SER A 113 -2.39 11.19 12.31
N PHE A 114 -1.82 10.87 11.14
CA PHE A 114 -1.17 9.61 10.86
C PHE A 114 0.36 9.73 11.02
N ASP A 115 0.95 8.67 11.57
CA ASP A 115 2.40 8.53 11.65
C ASP A 115 3.00 8.08 10.32
N TYR A 116 2.19 7.40 9.48
CA TYR A 116 2.61 6.95 8.16
C TYR A 116 1.43 6.75 7.22
N ILE A 117 1.66 6.99 5.93
CA ILE A 117 0.66 6.78 4.87
C ILE A 117 1.22 5.80 3.85
N VAL A 118 0.40 4.78 3.50
CA VAL A 118 0.69 3.85 2.42
C VAL A 118 -0.30 4.09 1.28
N ASP A 119 0.23 4.43 0.12
CA ASP A 119 -0.54 4.65 -1.10
C ASP A 119 -0.39 3.44 -2.03
N THR A 120 -1.48 2.71 -2.21
CA THR A 120 -1.59 1.59 -3.18
C THR A 120 -2.73 1.79 -4.18
N MET A 121 -3.23 3.03 -4.31
CA MET A 121 -4.27 3.36 -5.27
C MET A 121 -3.78 3.20 -6.72
N GLY A 122 -4.69 2.85 -7.62
CA GLY A 122 -4.40 2.72 -9.06
C GLY A 122 -4.49 4.03 -9.85
N THR A 123 -5.23 5.02 -9.33
CA THR A 123 -5.56 6.27 -10.04
C THR A 123 -4.46 7.31 -9.86
N LEU A 124 -3.92 7.82 -10.96
CA LEU A 124 -2.80 8.78 -10.94
C LEU A 124 -3.15 10.10 -10.24
N SER A 125 -4.33 10.66 -10.51
CA SER A 125 -4.77 11.92 -9.88
C SER A 125 -4.87 11.78 -8.36
N SER A 126 -5.47 10.69 -7.87
CA SER A 126 -5.59 10.40 -6.44
C SER A 126 -4.22 10.24 -5.77
N LYS A 127 -3.27 9.55 -6.43
CA LYS A 127 -1.89 9.43 -5.93
C LYS A 127 -1.21 10.79 -5.78
N LEU A 128 -1.27 11.61 -6.82
CA LEU A 128 -0.62 12.92 -6.82
C LEU A 128 -1.22 13.85 -5.76
N LEU A 129 -2.54 13.85 -5.62
CA LEU A 129 -3.24 14.60 -4.58
C LEU A 129 -2.82 14.15 -3.17
N LEU A 130 -2.80 12.83 -2.92
CA LEU A 130 -2.41 12.29 -1.62
C LEU A 130 -0.96 12.64 -1.27
N ILE A 131 -0.04 12.45 -2.22
CA ILE A 131 1.39 12.72 -2.03
C ILE A 131 1.61 14.22 -1.75
N SER A 132 0.94 15.11 -2.48
CA SER A 132 1.03 16.57 -2.27
C SER A 132 0.58 16.95 -0.87
N ARG A 133 -0.62 16.49 -0.47
CA ARG A 133 -1.18 16.80 0.87
C ARG A 133 -0.38 16.16 2.01
N ALA A 134 0.11 14.94 1.84
CA ALA A 134 0.98 14.30 2.82
C ALA A 134 2.28 15.11 3.02
N ARG A 135 2.86 15.63 1.93
CA ARG A 135 4.05 16.47 2.01
C ARG A 135 3.77 17.80 2.73
N GLU A 136 2.66 18.47 2.42
CA GLU A 136 2.21 19.67 3.12
C GLU A 136 2.02 19.43 4.62
N GLY A 137 1.47 18.26 4.95
CA GLY A 137 1.29 17.77 6.32
C GLY A 137 2.58 17.29 6.99
N ARG A 138 3.69 17.13 6.25
CA ARG A 138 4.96 16.53 6.69
C ARG A 138 4.79 15.08 7.19
N VAL A 139 3.82 14.36 6.62
CA VAL A 139 3.57 12.95 6.97
C VAL A 139 4.38 12.06 6.04
N PRO A 140 5.12 11.08 6.56
CA PRO A 140 5.81 10.09 5.73
C PRO A 140 4.83 9.33 4.83
N VAL A 141 5.18 9.15 3.57
CA VAL A 141 4.38 8.40 2.61
C VAL A 141 5.24 7.48 1.76
N ILE A 142 4.77 6.24 1.57
CA ILE A 142 5.30 5.31 0.58
C ILE A 142 4.22 5.00 -0.46
N SER A 143 4.56 5.05 -1.73
CA SER A 143 3.62 4.82 -2.82
C SER A 143 3.99 3.58 -3.62
N CYS A 144 3.05 2.66 -3.77
CA CYS A 144 3.16 1.53 -4.70
C CYS A 144 2.93 2.04 -6.12
N LEU A 145 3.91 1.90 -6.98
CA LEU A 145 3.73 2.19 -8.40
C LEU A 145 3.05 1.00 -9.09
N ASP A 146 2.91 1.10 -10.42
CA ASP A 146 2.26 0.07 -11.23
C ASP A 146 3.07 -1.24 -11.23
N ILE A 147 2.52 -2.26 -10.61
CA ILE A 147 3.04 -3.64 -10.53
C ILE A 147 2.22 -4.64 -11.35
N GLY A 148 1.25 -4.18 -12.13
CA GLY A 148 0.50 -5.03 -13.07
C GLY A 148 1.37 -5.51 -14.23
N ASP A 149 0.97 -6.63 -14.86
CA ASP A 149 1.67 -7.29 -15.96
C ASP A 149 3.09 -7.73 -15.60
N LYS A 150 3.31 -8.10 -14.33
CA LYS A 150 4.57 -8.60 -13.78
C LYS A 150 4.41 -10.03 -13.29
N ILE A 151 5.49 -10.80 -13.37
CA ILE A 151 5.51 -12.19 -12.94
C ILE A 151 6.71 -12.51 -12.03
N ASP A 152 7.71 -11.66 -12.00
CA ASP A 152 8.92 -11.86 -11.20
C ASP A 152 8.93 -10.95 -9.97
N PRO A 153 8.53 -11.47 -8.77
CA PRO A 153 8.52 -10.69 -7.55
C PRO A 153 9.92 -10.31 -7.06
N SER A 154 10.98 -11.01 -7.49
CA SER A 154 12.36 -10.70 -7.11
C SER A 154 12.85 -9.36 -7.71
N ARG A 155 12.13 -8.84 -8.68
CA ARG A 155 12.41 -7.54 -9.31
C ARG A 155 11.68 -6.37 -8.69
N LEU A 156 10.92 -6.61 -7.62
CA LEU A 156 10.32 -5.55 -6.82
C LEU A 156 11.40 -4.87 -5.98
N GLU A 157 11.36 -3.55 -5.93
CA GLU A 157 12.34 -2.73 -5.22
C GLU A 157 11.68 -1.53 -4.56
N VAL A 158 12.11 -1.22 -3.33
CA VAL A 158 11.79 0.05 -2.67
C VAL A 158 12.96 1.01 -2.89
N ALA A 159 12.67 2.18 -3.44
CA ALA A 159 13.67 3.21 -3.71
C ALA A 159 13.07 4.61 -3.63
N ASP A 160 13.94 5.63 -3.64
CA ASP A 160 13.49 6.99 -3.97
C ASP A 160 13.06 7.05 -5.44
N ILE A 161 11.95 7.74 -5.72
CA ILE A 161 11.40 7.84 -7.07
C ILE A 161 12.41 8.38 -8.08
N SER A 162 13.37 9.20 -7.66
CA SER A 162 14.42 9.74 -8.52
C SER A 162 15.31 8.64 -9.10
N ARG A 163 15.49 7.53 -8.35
CA ARG A 163 16.34 6.39 -8.73
C ARG A 163 15.61 5.33 -9.54
N THR A 164 14.27 5.40 -9.68
CA THR A 164 13.53 4.38 -10.41
C THR A 164 13.93 4.33 -11.88
N THR A 165 14.13 3.13 -12.41
CA THR A 165 14.48 2.84 -13.80
C THR A 165 13.38 2.01 -14.45
N ALA A 166 13.32 2.00 -15.78
CA ALA A 166 12.47 1.11 -16.59
C ALA A 166 10.96 1.09 -16.28
N CYS A 167 10.45 1.98 -15.42
CA CYS A 167 9.04 2.02 -15.05
C CYS A 167 8.32 3.22 -15.72
N PRO A 168 7.41 2.98 -16.70
CA PRO A 168 6.66 4.06 -17.37
C PRO A 168 5.81 4.88 -16.38
N ALA A 169 5.16 4.23 -15.42
CA ALA A 169 4.37 4.91 -14.39
C ALA A 169 5.24 5.87 -13.55
N ALA A 170 6.43 5.42 -13.14
CA ALA A 170 7.38 6.27 -12.42
C ALA A 170 7.77 7.53 -13.21
N ARG A 171 7.94 7.40 -14.53
CA ARG A 171 8.29 8.53 -15.39
C ARG A 171 7.21 9.61 -15.39
N ILE A 172 5.94 9.19 -15.47
CA ILE A 172 4.79 10.11 -15.45
C ILE A 172 4.69 10.78 -14.09
N ILE A 173 4.72 9.99 -13.00
CA ILE A 173 4.61 10.50 -11.63
C ILE A 173 5.76 11.46 -11.31
N LYS A 174 7.01 11.12 -11.67
CA LYS A 174 8.16 12.03 -11.53
C LYS A 174 7.93 13.38 -12.19
N LYS A 175 7.40 13.38 -13.42
CA LYS A 175 7.14 14.60 -14.17
C LYS A 175 6.13 15.47 -13.44
N GLU A 176 5.02 14.90 -13.00
CA GLU A 176 3.95 15.64 -12.33
C GLU A 176 4.38 16.14 -10.94
N LEU A 177 5.05 15.31 -10.14
CA LEU A 177 5.57 15.71 -8.83
C LEU A 177 6.61 16.85 -8.92
N ARG A 178 7.46 16.85 -9.97
CA ARG A 178 8.42 17.93 -10.19
C ARG A 178 7.75 19.29 -10.44
N LYS A 179 6.60 19.31 -11.11
CA LYS A 179 5.81 20.55 -11.29
C LYS A 179 5.32 21.11 -9.96
N GLN A 180 5.12 20.25 -8.97
CA GLN A 180 4.71 20.60 -7.60
C GLN A 180 5.90 20.81 -6.65
N GLY A 181 7.13 20.85 -7.17
CA GLY A 181 8.35 21.01 -6.36
C GLY A 181 8.74 19.77 -5.55
N ILE A 182 8.09 18.62 -5.77
CA ILE A 182 8.35 17.37 -5.08
C ILE A 182 9.39 16.56 -5.86
N ARG A 183 10.58 16.39 -5.28
CA ARG A 183 11.71 15.70 -5.94
C ARG A 183 11.98 14.33 -5.35
N LYS A 184 11.58 14.08 -4.11
CA LYS A 184 11.81 12.83 -3.37
C LYS A 184 10.48 12.21 -2.97
N LEU A 185 10.35 10.92 -3.16
CA LEU A 185 9.22 10.11 -2.73
C LEU A 185 9.71 8.67 -2.59
N LYS A 186 9.46 8.03 -1.46
CA LYS A 186 9.69 6.60 -1.30
C LYS A 186 8.64 5.83 -2.10
N VAL A 187 9.08 4.94 -2.98
CA VAL A 187 8.19 4.16 -3.83
C VAL A 187 8.59 2.69 -3.89
N LEU A 188 7.60 1.83 -4.04
CA LEU A 188 7.81 0.46 -4.47
C LEU A 188 7.47 0.36 -5.97
N TYR A 189 8.36 -0.24 -6.74
CA TYR A 189 8.19 -0.45 -8.18
C TYR A 189 8.84 -1.76 -8.61
N SER A 190 8.55 -2.21 -9.82
CA SER A 190 9.23 -3.35 -10.42
C SER A 190 10.24 -2.90 -11.47
N ARG A 191 11.44 -3.49 -11.45
CA ARG A 191 12.44 -3.38 -12.52
C ARG A 191 12.13 -4.30 -13.69
N GLU A 192 11.16 -5.17 -13.56
CA GLU A 192 10.73 -6.03 -14.66
C GLU A 192 10.11 -5.18 -15.76
N GLN A 193 10.61 -5.34 -16.98
CA GLN A 193 9.97 -4.78 -18.17
C GLN A 193 8.56 -5.40 -18.29
N PRO A 194 7.50 -4.60 -18.57
CA PRO A 194 6.21 -5.18 -18.87
C PRO A 194 6.37 -6.24 -19.93
N ALA A 195 5.79 -7.42 -19.73
CA ALA A 195 5.82 -8.48 -20.72
C ALA A 195 5.37 -7.85 -22.04
N LYS A 196 6.29 -7.68 -22.97
CA LYS A 196 6.00 -7.08 -24.27
C LYS A 196 4.83 -7.85 -24.82
N GLU A 197 3.80 -7.17 -25.26
CA GLU A 197 2.57 -7.63 -25.92
C GLU A 197 2.79 -8.68 -27.03
N LYS A 198 3.62 -9.70 -26.84
CA LYS A 198 3.85 -10.75 -27.85
C LYS A 198 2.60 -11.60 -28.09
N LEU A 199 1.70 -11.68 -27.14
CA LEU A 199 0.46 -12.48 -27.24
C LEU A 199 -0.76 -11.70 -27.73
N PHE A 200 -0.79 -10.38 -27.62
CA PHE A 200 -1.98 -9.58 -27.94
C PHE A 200 -1.91 -8.76 -29.23
N ARG A 201 -0.80 -8.73 -29.95
CA ARG A 201 -0.71 -8.06 -31.26
C ARG A 201 -1.61 -8.66 -32.35
N ARG A 202 -2.26 -9.81 -32.10
CA ARG A 202 -3.12 -10.48 -33.11
C ARG A 202 -4.60 -10.09 -33.06
N ARG A 203 -5.07 -9.30 -32.08
CA ARG A 203 -6.46 -8.80 -32.05
C ARG A 203 -6.50 -7.28 -31.93
N ARG A 204 -6.16 -6.62 -33.00
CA ARG A 204 -6.44 -5.19 -33.20
C ARG A 204 -7.92 -5.03 -33.53
N THR A 205 -8.78 -5.13 -32.53
CA THR A 205 -10.17 -4.66 -32.59
C THR A 205 -10.33 -3.64 -31.47
N MET A 206 -10.97 -2.52 -31.81
CA MET A 206 -11.27 -1.35 -30.96
C MET A 206 -11.92 -1.76 -29.64
N VAL A 207 -11.14 -1.99 -28.62
CA VAL A 207 -11.65 -2.27 -27.26
C VAL A 207 -10.81 -1.49 -26.27
N LYS A 208 -11.47 -0.90 -25.25
CA LYS A 208 -10.89 -0.26 -24.05
C LYS A 208 -9.57 -0.93 -23.64
N LYS A 209 -8.58 -0.13 -23.16
CA LYS A 209 -7.30 -0.68 -22.68
C LYS A 209 -7.55 -1.99 -21.93
N PRO A 210 -6.92 -3.11 -22.34
CA PRO A 210 -7.15 -4.39 -21.68
C PRO A 210 -6.82 -4.27 -20.21
N ALA A 211 -7.58 -4.96 -19.37
CA ALA A 211 -7.30 -5.07 -17.95
C ALA A 211 -5.88 -5.62 -17.77
N LYS A 212 -5.12 -5.07 -16.81
CA LYS A 212 -3.78 -5.55 -16.49
C LYS A 212 -3.86 -6.91 -15.81
N GLY A 213 -2.95 -7.80 -16.17
CA GLY A 213 -2.77 -9.07 -15.46
C GLY A 213 -2.21 -8.82 -14.05
N ASN A 214 -2.73 -9.55 -13.08
CA ASN A 214 -2.24 -9.54 -11.70
C ASN A 214 -2.13 -10.99 -11.21
N ILE A 215 -1.12 -11.27 -10.40
CA ILE A 215 -0.92 -12.58 -9.80
C ILE A 215 -0.57 -12.41 -8.32
N SER A 216 -1.11 -13.32 -7.49
CA SER A 216 -1.09 -13.17 -6.02
C SER A 216 0.31 -13.02 -5.43
N PHE A 217 1.29 -13.80 -5.88
CA PHE A 217 2.63 -13.76 -5.32
C PHE A 217 3.41 -12.47 -5.66
N VAL A 218 3.09 -11.79 -6.76
CA VAL A 218 3.69 -10.47 -7.07
C VAL A 218 3.04 -9.38 -6.24
N THR A 219 1.70 -9.33 -6.21
CA THR A 219 0.97 -8.33 -5.43
C THR A 219 1.16 -8.53 -3.93
N GLY A 220 1.20 -9.79 -3.47
CA GLY A 220 1.47 -10.14 -2.08
C GLY A 220 2.86 -9.72 -1.64
N THR A 221 3.91 -10.08 -2.41
CA THR A 221 5.29 -9.64 -2.11
C THR A 221 5.41 -8.13 -2.08
N ALA A 222 4.76 -7.42 -2.99
CA ALA A 222 4.72 -5.96 -2.96
C ALA A 222 4.13 -5.44 -1.64
N GLY A 223 3.04 -6.02 -1.17
CA GLY A 223 2.43 -5.68 0.11
C GLY A 223 3.37 -5.94 1.31
N TYR A 224 4.05 -7.09 1.34
CA TYR A 224 5.03 -7.41 2.37
C TYR A 224 6.22 -6.43 2.37
N LEU A 225 6.76 -6.09 1.21
CA LEU A 225 7.86 -5.12 1.10
C LEU A 225 7.44 -3.73 1.59
N LEU A 226 6.24 -3.27 1.22
CA LEU A 226 5.68 -1.99 1.68
C LEU A 226 5.49 -1.98 3.20
N ALA A 227 4.86 -3.01 3.76
CA ALA A 227 4.64 -3.12 5.20
C ALA A 227 5.97 -3.18 5.97
N GLY A 228 6.92 -3.97 5.48
CA GLY A 228 8.25 -4.08 6.08
C GLY A 228 9.00 -2.75 6.08
N GLU A 229 8.86 -1.94 5.03
CA GLU A 229 9.47 -0.61 4.97
C GLU A 229 8.83 0.35 5.98
N VAL A 230 7.50 0.35 6.07
CA VAL A 230 6.76 1.16 7.06
C VAL A 230 7.19 0.79 8.48
N VAL A 231 7.25 -0.50 8.81
CA VAL A 231 7.68 -0.98 10.13
C VAL A 231 9.11 -0.53 10.44
N ARG A 232 10.06 -0.68 9.50
CA ARG A 232 11.45 -0.22 9.69
C ARG A 232 11.54 1.27 9.91
N ASP A 233 10.79 2.06 9.15
CA ASP A 233 10.77 3.53 9.31
C ASP A 233 10.24 3.95 10.68
N ILE A 234 9.15 3.33 11.16
CA ILE A 234 8.58 3.60 12.49
C ILE A 234 9.57 3.21 13.59
N LEU A 235 10.23 2.05 13.47
CA LEU A 235 11.20 1.59 14.45
C LEU A 235 12.43 2.49 14.52
N SER A 236 12.89 3.02 13.38
CA SER A 236 14.05 3.92 13.29
C SER A 236 13.72 5.36 13.70
N ALA A 237 12.46 5.78 13.60
CA ALA A 237 12.03 7.10 14.07
C ALA A 237 12.26 7.23 15.59
N GLY A 238 13.12 8.19 15.97
CA GLY A 238 13.54 8.41 17.36
C GLY A 238 14.90 7.83 17.75
N ASN A 239 15.60 7.13 16.84
CA ASN A 239 16.99 6.71 17.06
C ASN A 239 18.01 7.73 16.48
N VAL A 240 17.55 8.91 16.05
CA VAL A 240 18.44 10.03 15.68
C VAL A 240 18.70 10.85 16.93
N SER A 241 19.54 10.34 17.84
CA SER A 241 20.15 11.12 18.88
C SER A 241 21.58 10.62 19.09
N HIS A 242 22.51 11.48 18.70
CA HIS A 242 23.91 11.51 19.11
C HIS A 242 24.84 10.38 18.63
N SER A 243 25.40 10.56 17.48
CA SER A 243 26.80 10.27 17.19
C SER A 243 27.41 11.47 16.45
#